data_0c230946cffaabc3225ba2737cce5d12
#
_entry.id   0c230946cffaabc3225ba2737cce5d12
#
_cell.length_a   1.000
_cell.length_b   1.000
_cell.length_c   1.000
_cell.angle_alpha   90.00
_cell.angle_beta   90.00
_cell.angle_gamma   90.00
#
_symmetry.space_group_name_H-M   'P 1'
#
loop_
_entity.id
_entity.type
_entity.pdbx_description
1 polymer ?
#
loop_
_entity_poly.entity_id
_entity_poly.type
_entity_poly.pdbx_seq_one_letter_code
_entity_poly.pdbx_strand_id
1 'polypeptide(L)'
;LYNTLESIRGEALLSGMDTIADMTEALATFFRYTISKVENLVSVEEELQNCETYFHIQRYRFADRLELHISCDPADREAIYRCRLPKLTIQPIVENSIIHGTELKLGTGHIRIQLERTQKRLLIRISDDGVGMDAETLLRLNERLGKSAIAQPPQSRGGLALANVDSRIRLLFGDKYGLHAFS
;
A
#
# COMPACT_ATOMS: atom_id res chain seq x y z
N LEU A 1 14.79 -15.23 8.74
CA LEU A 1 14.69 -13.80 8.42
C LEU A 1 14.39 -12.98 9.67
N TYR A 2 13.30 -13.26 10.41
CA TYR A 2 12.93 -12.48 11.60
C TYR A 2 14.05 -12.47 12.66
N ASN A 3 14.54 -13.64 13.07
CA ASN A 3 15.63 -13.76 14.06
C ASN A 3 16.91 -13.04 13.60
N THR A 4 17.18 -13.03 12.30
CA THR A 4 18.33 -12.32 11.74
C THR A 4 18.17 -10.80 11.88
N LEU A 5 16.98 -10.28 11.61
CA LEU A 5 16.68 -8.86 11.78
C LEU A 5 16.76 -8.44 13.26
N GLU A 6 16.25 -9.26 14.20
CA GLU A 6 16.39 -8.99 15.63
C GLU A 6 17.86 -8.99 16.08
N SER A 7 18.70 -9.88 15.52
CA SER A 7 20.15 -9.88 15.82
C SER A 7 20.83 -8.62 15.32
N ILE A 8 20.50 -8.16 14.10
CA ILE A 8 21.03 -6.90 13.53
C ILE A 8 20.59 -5.71 14.38
N ARG A 9 19.30 -5.68 14.80
CA ARG A 9 18.78 -4.64 15.68
C ARG A 9 19.52 -4.60 17.02
N GLY A 10 19.75 -5.75 17.64
CA GLY A 10 20.50 -5.86 18.90
C GLY A 10 21.92 -5.30 18.77
N GLU A 11 22.64 -5.67 17.72
CA GLU A 11 23.99 -5.17 17.45
C GLU A 11 24.01 -3.66 17.18
N ALA A 12 23.02 -3.16 16.43
CA ALA A 12 22.89 -1.73 16.17
C ALA A 12 22.67 -0.92 17.46
N LEU A 13 21.81 -1.40 18.37
CA LEU A 13 21.59 -0.78 19.68
C LEU A 13 22.86 -0.78 20.55
N LEU A 14 23.58 -1.90 20.59
CA LEU A 14 24.84 -2.00 21.33
C LEU A 14 25.92 -1.06 20.77
N SER A 15 25.88 -0.80 19.49
CA SER A 15 26.81 0.10 18.79
C SER A 15 26.34 1.56 18.77
N GLY A 16 25.21 1.92 19.40
CA GLY A 16 24.65 3.27 19.40
C GLY A 16 24.14 3.74 18.04
N MET A 17 23.77 2.80 17.17
CA MET A 17 23.26 3.10 15.81
C MET A 17 21.73 3.07 15.77
N ASP A 18 21.08 4.03 16.44
CA ASP A 18 19.63 4.07 16.62
C ASP A 18 18.86 4.00 15.31
N THR A 19 19.29 4.74 14.29
CA THR A 19 18.66 4.73 12.96
C THR A 19 18.65 3.33 12.34
N ILE A 20 19.72 2.55 12.48
CA ILE A 20 19.78 1.18 11.95
C ILE A 20 18.87 0.26 12.77
N ALA A 21 18.83 0.45 14.08
CA ALA A 21 17.94 -0.31 14.96
C ALA A 21 16.46 -0.07 14.58
N ASP A 22 16.05 1.19 14.39
CA ASP A 22 14.69 1.57 14.00
C ASP A 22 14.31 1.01 12.62
N MET A 23 15.20 1.13 11.64
CA MET A 23 15.00 0.55 10.30
C MET A 23 14.81 -0.96 10.36
N THR A 24 15.61 -1.64 11.16
CA THR A 24 15.57 -3.10 11.28
C THR A 24 14.30 -3.56 11.98
N GLU A 25 13.81 -2.82 12.98
CA GLU A 25 12.52 -3.07 13.64
C GLU A 25 11.34 -2.88 12.69
N ALA A 26 11.33 -1.77 11.94
CA ALA A 26 10.30 -1.50 10.94
C ALA A 26 10.27 -2.62 9.88
N LEU A 27 11.43 -3.04 9.40
CA LEU A 27 11.56 -4.11 8.42
C LEU A 27 11.09 -5.46 8.97
N ALA A 28 11.42 -5.80 10.22
CA ALA A 28 10.96 -7.01 10.88
C ALA A 28 9.43 -7.02 11.03
N THR A 29 8.83 -5.90 11.42
CA THR A 29 7.39 -5.73 11.55
C THR A 29 6.68 -5.87 10.20
N PHE A 30 7.19 -5.22 9.17
CA PHE A 30 6.71 -5.31 7.80
C PHE A 30 6.71 -6.75 7.27
N PHE A 31 7.83 -7.46 7.42
CA PHE A 31 7.91 -8.86 6.99
C PHE A 31 7.00 -9.79 7.80
N ARG A 32 6.84 -9.55 9.10
CA ARG A 32 5.90 -10.33 9.92
C ARG A 32 4.49 -10.23 9.40
N TYR A 33 4.04 -9.02 9.09
CA TYR A 33 2.74 -8.81 8.48
C TYR A 33 2.65 -9.49 7.11
N THR A 34 3.58 -9.23 6.23
CA THR A 34 3.55 -9.73 4.84
C THR A 34 3.54 -11.25 4.74
N ILE A 35 4.37 -11.94 5.57
CA ILE A 35 4.56 -13.40 5.50
C ILE A 35 3.50 -14.16 6.30
N SER A 36 2.82 -13.53 7.27
CA SER A 36 1.83 -14.22 8.08
C SER A 36 0.67 -14.74 7.21
N LYS A 37 0.40 -16.06 7.33
CA LYS A 37 -0.61 -16.78 6.52
C LYS A 37 -2.01 -16.79 7.15
N VAL A 38 -2.20 -16.12 8.29
CA VAL A 38 -3.31 -16.43 9.19
C VAL A 38 -4.67 -15.94 8.72
N GLU A 39 -4.75 -14.86 7.94
CA GLU A 39 -6.06 -14.34 7.50
C GLU A 39 -6.02 -13.79 6.08
N ASN A 40 -7.06 -14.13 5.29
CA ASN A 40 -7.26 -13.56 3.95
C ASN A 40 -7.87 -12.16 4.02
N LEU A 41 -8.61 -11.85 5.11
CA LEU A 41 -9.23 -10.56 5.38
C LEU A 41 -8.67 -9.98 6.67
N VAL A 42 -8.26 -8.73 6.61
CA VAL A 42 -7.73 -7.94 7.73
C VAL A 42 -8.55 -6.66 7.90
N SER A 43 -8.42 -5.98 9.03
CA SER A 43 -9.05 -4.68 9.23
C SER A 43 -8.37 -3.59 8.39
N VAL A 44 -9.10 -2.54 8.09
CA VAL A 44 -8.54 -1.32 7.49
C VAL A 44 -7.41 -0.76 8.36
N GLU A 45 -7.58 -0.81 9.68
CA GLU A 45 -6.56 -0.36 10.63
C GLU A 45 -5.24 -1.11 10.45
N GLU A 46 -5.28 -2.46 10.36
CA GLU A 46 -4.09 -3.28 10.15
C GLU A 46 -3.40 -2.98 8.81
N GLU A 47 -4.16 -2.77 7.74
CA GLU A 47 -3.61 -2.38 6.44
C GLU A 47 -2.97 -1.00 6.47
N LEU A 48 -3.59 -0.03 7.14
CA LEU A 48 -3.03 1.31 7.29
C LEU A 48 -1.74 1.29 8.11
N GLN A 49 -1.71 0.58 9.23
CA GLN A 49 -0.50 0.41 10.06
C GLN A 49 0.64 -0.23 9.28
N ASN A 50 0.35 -1.27 8.48
CA ASN A 50 1.36 -1.88 7.61
C ASN A 50 1.85 -0.90 6.54
N CYS A 51 0.94 -0.11 5.98
CA CYS A 51 1.25 0.91 4.99
C CYS A 51 2.15 2.02 5.59
N GLU A 52 1.86 2.49 6.80
CA GLU A 52 2.68 3.45 7.54
C GLU A 52 4.07 2.88 7.84
N THR A 53 4.15 1.61 8.25
CA THR A 53 5.43 0.91 8.47
C THR A 53 6.25 0.83 7.18
N TYR A 54 5.64 0.47 6.05
CA TYR A 54 6.29 0.47 4.74
C TYR A 54 6.77 1.87 4.36
N PHE A 55 5.92 2.87 4.55
CA PHE A 55 6.23 4.25 4.26
C PHE A 55 7.42 4.77 5.10
N HIS A 56 7.45 4.42 6.39
CA HIS A 56 8.57 4.73 7.27
C HIS A 56 9.89 4.16 6.74
N ILE A 57 9.90 2.91 6.27
CA ILE A 57 11.08 2.31 5.63
C ILE A 57 11.50 3.09 4.38
N GLN A 58 10.55 3.51 3.54
CA GLN A 58 10.85 4.26 2.33
C GLN A 58 11.41 5.67 2.62
N ARG A 59 11.03 6.31 3.71
CA ARG A 59 11.60 7.61 4.11
C ARG A 59 13.13 7.56 4.29
N TYR A 60 13.68 6.47 4.79
CA TYR A 60 15.15 6.33 4.85
C TYR A 60 15.79 6.31 3.47
N ARG A 61 15.14 5.71 2.48
CA ARG A 61 15.62 5.69 1.09
C ARG A 61 15.51 7.05 0.41
N PHE A 62 14.47 7.79 0.70
CA PHE A 62 14.14 9.06 0.03
C PHE A 62 14.55 10.31 0.85
N ALA A 63 15.30 10.14 1.95
CA ALA A 63 15.80 11.24 2.78
C ALA A 63 14.69 12.26 3.14
N ASP A 64 13.60 11.79 3.73
CA ASP A 64 12.44 12.59 4.16
C ASP A 64 11.71 13.39 3.07
N ARG A 65 11.94 13.05 1.79
CA ARG A 65 11.21 13.64 0.67
C ARG A 65 9.88 12.98 0.34
N LEU A 66 9.33 12.24 1.28
CA LEU A 66 8.01 11.60 1.15
C LEU A 66 7.11 12.00 2.31
N GLU A 67 5.87 12.33 2.00
CA GLU A 67 4.83 12.59 2.98
C GLU A 67 3.60 11.72 2.73
N LEU A 68 3.09 11.10 3.79
CA LEU A 68 1.86 10.31 3.76
C LEU A 68 0.79 11.01 4.62
N HIS A 69 -0.36 11.25 4.04
CA HIS A 69 -1.51 11.82 4.74
C HIS A 69 -2.71 10.88 4.66
N ILE A 70 -3.19 10.45 5.83
CA ILE A 70 -4.36 9.57 5.95
C ILE A 70 -5.50 10.37 6.57
N SER A 71 -6.67 10.36 5.93
CA SER A 71 -7.83 11.12 6.37
C SER A 71 -9.14 10.35 6.22
N CYS A 72 -10.02 10.55 7.19
CA CYS A 72 -11.43 10.11 7.17
C CYS A 72 -12.26 11.03 8.04
N ASP A 73 -13.58 10.96 7.93
CA ASP A 73 -14.47 11.66 8.86
C ASP A 73 -14.23 11.10 10.28
N PRO A 74 -13.94 11.96 11.27
CA PRO A 74 -13.75 11.52 12.66
C PRO A 74 -14.96 10.75 13.23
N ALA A 75 -16.18 11.09 12.82
CA ALA A 75 -17.40 10.42 13.25
C ALA A 75 -17.49 8.97 12.77
N ASP A 76 -16.92 8.67 11.60
CA ASP A 76 -16.95 7.35 10.97
C ASP A 76 -15.68 6.53 11.22
N ARG A 77 -14.64 7.13 11.82
CA ARG A 77 -13.30 6.55 11.94
C ARG A 77 -13.29 5.13 12.50
N GLU A 78 -13.93 4.92 13.64
CA GLU A 78 -13.97 3.61 14.29
C GLU A 78 -14.64 2.57 13.41
N ALA A 79 -15.76 2.94 12.79
CA ALA A 79 -16.49 2.05 11.89
C ALA A 79 -15.72 1.74 10.59
N ILE A 80 -14.99 2.72 10.04
CA ILE A 80 -14.10 2.55 8.88
C ILE A 80 -12.95 1.61 9.23
N TYR A 81 -12.28 1.82 10.35
CA TYR A 81 -11.10 1.05 10.77
C TYR A 81 -11.43 -0.42 11.02
N ARG A 82 -12.65 -0.72 11.46
CA ARG A 82 -13.15 -2.10 11.63
C ARG A 82 -13.60 -2.78 10.33
N CYS A 83 -13.76 -2.05 9.22
CA CYS A 83 -14.07 -2.68 7.95
C CYS A 83 -12.98 -3.67 7.56
N ARG A 84 -13.38 -4.75 6.87
CA ARG A 84 -12.46 -5.81 6.46
C ARG A 84 -12.20 -5.72 4.96
N LEU A 85 -10.94 -5.93 4.57
CA LEU A 85 -10.47 -5.98 3.19
C LEU A 85 -9.42 -7.08 3.01
N PRO A 86 -9.14 -7.51 1.77
CA PRO A 86 -8.10 -8.49 1.53
C PRO A 86 -6.75 -7.95 1.98
N LYS A 87 -6.00 -8.77 2.68
CA LYS A 87 -4.64 -8.43 3.12
C LYS A 87 -3.76 -8.00 1.94
N LEU A 88 -2.91 -7.00 2.14
CA LEU A 88 -2.07 -6.39 1.09
C LEU A 88 -2.93 -5.78 -0.05
N THR A 89 -3.95 -5.00 0.31
CA THR A 89 -4.76 -4.22 -0.63
C THR A 89 -4.22 -2.80 -0.79
N ILE A 90 -3.99 -2.09 0.31
CA ILE A 90 -3.56 -0.69 0.29
C ILE A 90 -2.08 -0.56 -0.07
N GLN A 91 -1.23 -1.37 0.53
CA GLN A 91 0.22 -1.30 0.36
C GLN A 91 0.69 -1.34 -1.11
N PRO A 92 0.26 -2.29 -1.98
CA PRO A 92 0.74 -2.34 -3.37
C PRO A 92 0.35 -1.09 -4.18
N ILE A 93 -0.74 -0.42 -3.82
CA ILE A 93 -1.17 0.84 -4.47
C ILE A 93 -0.25 1.97 -4.04
N VAL A 94 0.04 2.10 -2.73
CA VAL A 94 0.98 3.09 -2.20
C VAL A 94 2.40 2.84 -2.73
N GLU A 95 2.83 1.58 -2.82
CA GLU A 95 4.10 1.22 -3.44
C GLU A 95 4.19 1.69 -4.89
N ASN A 96 3.12 1.50 -5.67
CA ASN A 96 3.03 2.00 -7.04
C ASN A 96 3.12 3.53 -7.11
N SER A 97 2.45 4.25 -6.22
CA SER A 97 2.51 5.71 -6.12
C SER A 97 3.93 6.21 -5.75
N ILE A 98 4.66 5.52 -4.87
CA ILE A 98 6.04 5.87 -4.53
C ILE A 98 6.96 5.67 -5.75
N ILE A 99 6.93 4.48 -6.36
CA ILE A 99 7.89 4.11 -7.42
C ILE A 99 7.63 4.90 -8.71
N HIS A 100 6.37 5.02 -9.12
CA HIS A 100 6.02 5.61 -10.41
C HIS A 100 5.58 7.07 -10.31
N GLY A 101 5.04 7.49 -9.16
CA GLY A 101 4.57 8.85 -8.95
C GLY A 101 5.68 9.77 -8.45
N THR A 102 6.28 9.42 -7.32
CA THR A 102 7.12 10.37 -6.58
C THR A 102 8.62 10.19 -6.80
N GLU A 103 9.12 9.02 -7.19
CA GLU A 103 10.54 8.77 -7.43
C GLU A 103 11.11 9.66 -8.56
N LEU A 104 10.30 9.98 -9.55
CA LEU A 104 10.66 10.82 -10.69
C LEU A 104 10.44 12.32 -10.46
N LYS A 105 9.89 12.71 -9.30
CA LYS A 105 9.58 14.10 -8.98
C LYS A 105 10.79 14.83 -8.37
N LEU A 106 11.03 16.05 -8.80
CA LEU A 106 11.93 16.97 -8.12
C LEU A 106 11.20 17.61 -6.93
N GLY A 107 11.64 17.31 -5.71
CA GLY A 107 11.06 17.83 -4.47
C GLY A 107 10.36 16.76 -3.64
N THR A 108 9.50 17.19 -2.71
CA THR A 108 8.73 16.30 -1.82
C THR A 108 7.56 15.70 -2.56
N GLY A 109 7.41 14.38 -2.47
CA GLY A 109 6.25 13.64 -2.97
C GLY A 109 5.21 13.46 -1.87
N HIS A 110 3.95 13.73 -2.19
CA HIS A 110 2.84 13.63 -1.24
C HIS A 110 1.90 12.51 -1.68
N ILE A 111 1.61 11.60 -0.75
CA ILE A 111 0.63 10.54 -0.95
C ILE A 111 -0.51 10.78 0.03
N ARG A 112 -1.75 10.72 -0.47
CA ARG A 112 -2.95 10.90 0.34
C ARG A 112 -3.81 9.66 0.25
N ILE A 113 -4.25 9.17 1.41
CA ILE A 113 -5.24 8.10 1.55
C ILE A 113 -6.47 8.71 2.19
N GLN A 114 -7.57 8.75 1.47
CA GLN A 114 -8.86 9.22 1.95
C GLN A 114 -9.81 8.04 2.07
N LEU A 115 -10.45 7.92 3.23
CA LEU A 115 -11.38 6.83 3.50
C LEU A 115 -12.77 7.41 3.76
N GLU A 116 -13.75 6.89 3.05
CA GLU A 116 -15.16 7.28 3.18
C GLU A 116 -16.01 6.04 3.32
N ARG A 117 -16.99 6.07 4.20
CA ARG A 117 -17.94 4.99 4.40
C ARG A 117 -19.33 5.43 4.02
N THR A 118 -19.99 4.62 3.21
CA THR A 118 -21.42 4.71 2.96
C THR A 118 -22.14 3.56 3.66
N GLN A 119 -23.47 3.53 3.63
CA GLN A 119 -24.24 2.42 4.19
C GLN A 119 -23.89 1.04 3.59
N LYS A 120 -23.33 1.00 2.37
CA LYS A 120 -23.09 -0.24 1.62
C LYS A 120 -21.66 -0.42 1.14
N ARG A 121 -20.82 0.60 1.23
CA ARG A 121 -19.48 0.60 0.63
C ARG A 121 -18.47 1.31 1.51
N LEU A 122 -17.26 0.81 1.51
CA LEU A 122 -16.06 1.52 1.88
C LEU A 122 -15.40 2.02 0.59
N LEU A 123 -15.11 3.30 0.52
CA LEU A 123 -14.35 3.94 -0.55
C LEU A 123 -12.97 4.30 -0.01
N ILE A 124 -11.93 3.84 -0.68
CA ILE A 124 -10.54 4.17 -0.36
C ILE A 124 -9.95 4.85 -1.59
N ARG A 125 -9.67 6.13 -1.48
CA ARG A 125 -9.00 6.89 -2.54
C ARG A 125 -7.55 7.08 -2.16
N ILE A 126 -6.64 6.64 -3.03
CA ILE A 126 -5.21 6.83 -2.88
C ILE A 126 -4.76 7.70 -4.04
N SER A 127 -4.12 8.81 -3.74
CA SER A 127 -3.62 9.76 -4.74
C SER A 127 -2.21 10.19 -4.40
N ASP A 128 -1.42 10.42 -5.42
CA ASP A 128 -0.10 11.03 -5.34
C ASP A 128 -0.05 12.30 -6.20
N ASP A 129 0.96 13.12 -5.98
CA ASP A 129 1.23 14.32 -6.73
C ASP A 129 2.42 14.12 -7.69
N GLY A 130 2.59 12.90 -8.17
CA GLY A 130 3.65 12.49 -9.08
C GLY A 130 3.44 12.96 -10.52
N VAL A 131 4.17 12.32 -11.44
CA VAL A 131 4.14 12.69 -12.87
C VAL A 131 2.86 12.26 -13.59
N GLY A 132 2.02 11.46 -12.94
CA GLY A 132 0.78 10.94 -13.52
C GLY A 132 1.01 9.90 -14.63
N MET A 133 -0.07 9.55 -15.32
CA MET A 133 -0.07 8.63 -16.46
C MET A 133 -0.66 9.32 -17.69
N ASP A 134 -0.11 9.03 -18.87
CA ASP A 134 -0.75 9.41 -20.13
C ASP A 134 -2.07 8.67 -20.34
N ALA A 135 -2.91 9.21 -21.19
CA ALA A 135 -4.27 8.68 -21.44
C ALA A 135 -4.26 7.22 -21.94
N GLU A 136 -3.27 6.84 -22.74
CA GLU A 136 -3.18 5.48 -23.28
C GLU A 136 -2.79 4.49 -22.19
N THR A 137 -1.83 4.83 -21.35
CA THR A 137 -1.39 4.02 -20.20
C THR A 137 -2.53 3.86 -19.19
N LEU A 138 -3.26 4.93 -18.89
CA LEU A 138 -4.42 4.93 -18.01
C LEU A 138 -5.54 4.02 -18.54
N LEU A 139 -5.85 4.14 -19.83
CA LEU A 139 -6.86 3.30 -20.49
C LEU A 139 -6.48 1.82 -20.41
N ARG A 140 -5.25 1.47 -20.77
CA ARG A 140 -4.72 0.09 -20.68
C ARG A 140 -4.76 -0.46 -19.25
N LEU A 141 -4.45 0.38 -18.26
CA LEU A 141 -4.52 -0.01 -16.86
C LEU A 141 -5.98 -0.35 -16.49
N ASN A 142 -6.92 0.53 -16.75
CA ASN A 142 -8.33 0.33 -16.43
C ASN A 142 -8.97 -0.85 -17.20
N GLU A 143 -8.52 -1.13 -18.44
CA GLU A 143 -8.94 -2.32 -19.17
C GLU A 143 -8.44 -3.63 -18.53
N ARG A 144 -7.29 -3.59 -17.85
CA ARG A 144 -6.74 -4.74 -17.08
C ARG A 144 -7.45 -4.90 -15.74
N LEU A 145 -7.73 -3.78 -15.06
CA LEU A 145 -8.59 -3.74 -13.89
C LEU A 145 -10.00 -4.11 -14.37
N GLY A 146 -10.58 -5.14 -13.90
CA GLY A 146 -11.90 -5.63 -14.33
C GLY A 146 -11.87 -6.87 -15.23
N LYS A 147 -10.72 -7.26 -15.76
CA LYS A 147 -10.54 -8.57 -16.39
C LYS A 147 -9.94 -9.53 -15.36
N SER A 148 -10.57 -10.70 -15.19
CA SER A 148 -10.05 -11.72 -14.27
C SER A 148 -8.59 -12.02 -14.58
N ALA A 149 -7.70 -11.97 -13.58
CA ALA A 149 -6.24 -12.14 -13.72
C ALA A 149 -5.82 -13.50 -14.30
N ILE A 150 -6.76 -14.42 -14.51
CA ILE A 150 -6.53 -15.78 -15.03
C ILE A 150 -6.21 -15.78 -16.55
N ALA A 151 -6.39 -14.67 -17.27
CA ALA A 151 -6.45 -14.69 -18.73
C ALA A 151 -5.21 -14.14 -19.47
N GLN A 152 -4.18 -13.61 -18.84
CA GLN A 152 -3.04 -13.05 -19.59
C GLN A 152 -1.66 -13.27 -18.95
N PRO A 153 -0.61 -13.60 -19.75
CA PRO A 153 0.76 -13.67 -19.27
C PRO A 153 1.30 -12.26 -18.92
N PRO A 154 2.23 -12.17 -17.96
CA PRO A 154 2.74 -10.89 -17.45
C PRO A 154 3.64 -10.18 -18.46
N GLN A 155 3.25 -9.03 -18.97
CA GLN A 155 4.07 -8.22 -19.88
C GLN A 155 4.72 -6.98 -19.23
N SER A 156 4.39 -6.62 -17.98
CA SER A 156 5.09 -5.55 -17.23
C SER A 156 4.90 -5.72 -15.73
N ARG A 157 5.96 -5.45 -14.95
CA ARG A 157 5.97 -5.66 -13.48
C ARG A 157 5.00 -4.77 -12.70
N GLY A 158 4.77 -3.51 -13.11
CA GLY A 158 3.96 -2.55 -12.34
C GLY A 158 2.44 -2.80 -12.39
N GLY A 159 1.88 -3.14 -13.55
CA GLY A 159 0.44 -3.37 -13.68
C GLY A 159 -0.08 -4.69 -13.09
N LEU A 160 0.82 -5.63 -12.77
CA LEU A 160 0.46 -6.95 -12.24
C LEU A 160 -0.01 -6.88 -10.79
N ALA A 161 0.63 -6.05 -9.97
CA ALA A 161 0.29 -5.91 -8.56
C ALA A 161 -1.12 -5.35 -8.37
N LEU A 162 -1.47 -4.29 -9.11
CA LEU A 162 -2.80 -3.67 -9.06
C LEU A 162 -3.89 -4.61 -9.59
N ALA A 163 -3.63 -5.32 -10.69
CA ALA A 163 -4.56 -6.31 -11.23
C ALA A 163 -4.81 -7.47 -10.25
N ASN A 164 -3.79 -7.91 -9.51
CA ASN A 164 -3.93 -8.92 -8.48
C ASN A 164 -4.78 -8.42 -7.30
N VAL A 165 -4.60 -7.17 -6.89
CA VAL A 165 -5.45 -6.55 -5.86
C VAL A 165 -6.89 -6.47 -6.33
N ASP A 166 -7.15 -5.97 -7.55
CA ASP A 166 -8.48 -5.88 -8.14
C ASP A 166 -9.18 -7.26 -8.18
N SER A 167 -8.49 -8.27 -8.69
CA SER A 167 -9.02 -9.63 -8.79
C SER A 167 -9.37 -10.22 -7.42
N ARG A 168 -8.58 -9.99 -6.39
CA ARG A 168 -8.88 -10.46 -5.02
C ARG A 168 -10.08 -9.77 -4.43
N ILE A 169 -10.23 -8.46 -4.65
CA ILE A 169 -11.40 -7.71 -4.18
C ILE A 169 -12.64 -8.25 -4.86
N ARG A 170 -12.62 -8.43 -6.19
CA ARG A 170 -13.76 -8.98 -6.96
C ARG A 170 -14.11 -10.40 -6.54
N LEU A 171 -13.12 -11.24 -6.31
CA LEU A 171 -13.34 -12.63 -5.88
C LEU A 171 -14.04 -12.71 -4.52
N LEU A 172 -13.70 -11.82 -3.59
CA LEU A 172 -14.23 -11.85 -2.21
C LEU A 172 -15.53 -11.08 -2.04
N PHE A 173 -15.73 -9.99 -2.79
CA PHE A 173 -16.86 -9.09 -2.61
C PHE A 173 -17.80 -9.01 -3.82
N GLY A 174 -17.39 -9.58 -4.96
CA GLY A 174 -18.17 -9.59 -6.20
C GLY A 174 -17.74 -8.49 -7.20
N ASP A 175 -18.18 -8.62 -8.45
CA ASP A 175 -17.75 -7.80 -9.59
C ASP A 175 -18.10 -6.31 -9.50
N LYS A 176 -18.96 -5.94 -8.57
CA LYS A 176 -19.33 -4.52 -8.31
C LYS A 176 -18.25 -3.75 -7.57
N TYR A 177 -17.26 -4.45 -7.05
CA TYR A 177 -16.15 -3.90 -6.29
C TYR A 177 -14.86 -4.10 -7.06
N GLY A 178 -13.82 -3.35 -6.74
CA GLY A 178 -12.52 -3.45 -7.41
C GLY A 178 -11.82 -2.10 -7.42
N LEU A 179 -10.78 -2.01 -8.24
CA LEU A 179 -9.99 -0.81 -8.42
C LEU A 179 -10.43 -0.04 -9.67
N HIS A 180 -10.25 1.27 -9.61
CA HIS A 180 -10.34 2.16 -10.76
C HIS A 180 -9.23 3.21 -10.66
N ALA A 181 -8.46 3.38 -11.73
CA ALA A 181 -7.40 4.37 -11.81
C ALA A 181 -7.87 5.62 -12.59
N PHE A 182 -7.41 6.78 -12.16
CA PHE A 182 -7.61 8.08 -12.83
C PHE A 182 -6.33 8.92 -12.68
N SER A 183 -6.08 9.80 -13.62
CA SER A 183 -4.95 10.70 -13.65
C SER A 183 -5.43 12.15 -13.79
#